data_dad46fc971ffddb639690a0a3097aeed
#
_entry.id   dad46fc971ffddb639690a0a3097aeed
#
_cell.length_a   1.000
_cell.length_b   1.000
_cell.length_c   1.000
_cell.angle_alpha   90.00
_cell.angle_beta   90.00
_cell.angle_gamma   90.00
#
_symmetry.space_group_name_H-M   'P 1'
#
loop_
_entity.id
_entity.type
_entity.pdbx_description
1 polymer ?
#
loop_
_entity_poly.entity_id
_entity_poly.type
_entity_poly.pdbx_seq_one_letter_code
_entity_poly.pdbx_strand_id
1 'polypeptide(L)'
;RTSEVSYMVDGVPMSDSYDGGIGIQIENDNIQELQVISGTFNAEYGKALTGVVNMITKDGGNQFEGSLHTYSGDYLSDDPLYNNLDKFNFDDDQSISGTLSGPLLKDKVTFYSSGRINNSNGWLNGLQTFTIYGDTVFKDDNENLYYDGNETRRSPYYKGLNWHSSWSTQNKLTFNIIKGTTIKLNSIFNSRQSQDYNHFLQLLENAHRTNYDNGQFLS
;
A
#
# COMPACT_ATOMS: atom_id res chain seq x y z
N ARG A 1 -8.85 -23.35 4.17
CA ARG A 1 -9.08 -22.54 2.93
C ARG A 1 -9.38 -21.11 3.34
N THR A 2 -8.82 -20.12 2.67
CA THR A 2 -9.05 -18.67 2.95
C THR A 2 -10.53 -18.28 2.78
N SER A 3 -11.26 -18.98 1.92
CA SER A 3 -12.70 -18.78 1.68
C SER A 3 -13.64 -19.18 2.83
N GLU A 4 -13.13 -19.70 3.92
CA GLU A 4 -13.92 -20.16 5.08
C GLU A 4 -13.98 -19.10 6.20
N VAL A 5 -13.12 -18.06 6.13
CA VAL A 5 -13.10 -16.94 7.07
C VAL A 5 -13.82 -15.76 6.46
N SER A 6 -14.73 -15.16 7.21
CA SER A 6 -15.38 -13.92 6.80
C SER A 6 -14.63 -12.72 7.37
N TYR A 7 -14.23 -11.81 6.48
CA TYR A 7 -13.63 -10.53 6.87
C TYR A 7 -14.68 -9.42 6.86
N MET A 8 -14.68 -8.61 7.90
CA MET A 8 -15.65 -7.52 8.06
C MET A 8 -14.93 -6.23 8.46
N VAL A 9 -15.50 -5.11 8.06
CA VAL A 9 -15.09 -3.76 8.48
C VAL A 9 -16.29 -3.05 9.04
N ASP A 10 -16.22 -2.64 10.30
CA ASP A 10 -17.34 -2.03 11.05
C ASP A 10 -18.64 -2.85 10.92
N GLY A 11 -18.53 -4.19 10.88
CA GLY A 11 -19.68 -5.11 10.74
C GLY A 11 -20.15 -5.34 9.29
N VAL A 12 -19.54 -4.71 8.29
CA VAL A 12 -19.86 -4.90 6.86
C VAL A 12 -18.91 -5.93 6.24
N PRO A 13 -19.42 -6.99 5.59
CA PRO A 13 -18.60 -8.00 4.95
C PRO A 13 -17.72 -7.42 3.83
N MET A 14 -16.43 -7.76 3.84
CA MET A 14 -15.40 -7.26 2.93
C MET A 14 -14.56 -8.37 2.30
N SER A 15 -15.09 -9.59 2.27
CA SER A 15 -14.40 -10.70 1.63
C SER A 15 -14.41 -10.54 0.11
N ASP A 16 -13.27 -10.75 -0.53
CA ASP A 16 -13.17 -10.83 -1.97
C ASP A 16 -13.99 -12.02 -2.47
N SER A 17 -14.84 -11.79 -3.46
CA SER A 17 -15.73 -12.83 -4.01
C SER A 17 -14.98 -13.85 -4.88
N TYR A 18 -13.76 -13.53 -5.33
CA TYR A 18 -12.97 -14.38 -6.22
C TYR A 18 -12.10 -15.38 -5.45
N ASP A 19 -11.33 -14.90 -4.47
CA ASP A 19 -10.39 -15.73 -3.71
C ASP A 19 -10.77 -15.94 -2.23
N GLY A 20 -11.80 -15.22 -1.75
CA GLY A 20 -12.26 -15.27 -0.36
C GLY A 20 -11.34 -14.58 0.64
N GLY A 21 -10.35 -13.84 0.17
CA GLY A 21 -9.46 -13.03 0.99
C GLY A 21 -10.09 -11.71 1.45
N ILE A 22 -9.23 -10.80 1.94
CA ILE A 22 -9.65 -9.44 2.31
C ILE A 22 -9.75 -8.60 1.03
N GLY A 23 -10.94 -8.12 0.70
CA GLY A 23 -11.19 -7.32 -0.51
C GLY A 23 -10.65 -5.89 -0.46
N ILE A 24 -10.22 -5.41 0.72
CA ILE A 24 -9.59 -4.09 0.87
C ILE A 24 -8.55 -4.10 2.00
N GLN A 25 -7.42 -3.46 1.78
CA GLN A 25 -6.39 -3.31 2.79
C GLN A 25 -6.72 -2.12 3.70
N ILE A 26 -6.69 -2.36 5.03
CA ILE A 26 -6.86 -1.33 6.04
C ILE A 26 -5.53 -1.13 6.74
N GLU A 27 -5.13 0.13 6.90
CA GLU A 27 -3.92 0.49 7.64
C GLU A 27 -4.10 0.21 9.14
N ASN A 28 -3.08 -0.35 9.77
CA ASN A 28 -3.11 -0.69 11.20
C ASN A 28 -3.43 0.53 12.07
N ASP A 29 -2.95 1.70 11.68
CA ASP A 29 -3.18 2.95 12.40
C ASP A 29 -4.65 3.36 12.43
N ASN A 30 -5.47 2.83 11.54
CA ASN A 30 -6.90 3.10 11.42
C ASN A 30 -7.76 2.13 12.21
N ILE A 31 -7.17 1.03 12.70
CA ILE A 31 -7.91 0.01 13.46
C ILE A 31 -7.96 0.44 14.92
N GLN A 32 -9.16 0.49 15.46
CA GLN A 32 -9.41 0.71 16.90
C GLN A 32 -9.40 -0.63 17.65
N GLU A 33 -10.04 -1.64 17.08
CA GLU A 33 -10.18 -2.96 17.67
C GLU A 33 -10.24 -4.03 16.59
N LEU A 34 -9.60 -5.16 16.85
CA LEU A 34 -9.67 -6.35 16.02
C LEU A 34 -10.39 -7.45 16.78
N GLN A 35 -11.57 -7.84 16.30
CA GLN A 35 -12.36 -8.91 16.88
C GLN A 35 -12.21 -10.18 16.05
N VAL A 36 -11.73 -11.25 16.67
CA VAL A 36 -11.62 -12.57 16.02
C VAL A 36 -12.60 -13.51 16.73
N ILE A 37 -13.62 -13.94 15.99
CA ILE A 37 -14.65 -14.85 16.49
C ILE A 37 -14.42 -16.21 15.85
N SER A 38 -14.14 -17.23 16.65
CA SER A 38 -13.93 -18.61 16.22
C SER A 38 -14.87 -19.55 16.95
N GLY A 39 -15.30 -20.62 16.30
CA GLY A 39 -16.19 -21.63 16.90
C GLY A 39 -17.63 -21.57 16.39
N THR A 40 -18.61 -21.76 17.28
CA THR A 40 -20.04 -21.69 16.93
C THR A 40 -20.49 -20.24 16.75
N PHE A 41 -20.86 -19.88 15.51
CA PHE A 41 -21.36 -18.54 15.19
C PHE A 41 -22.87 -18.45 15.30
N ASN A 42 -23.39 -17.26 15.63
CA ASN A 42 -24.78 -16.93 15.43
C ASN A 42 -25.12 -16.85 13.93
N ALA A 43 -26.37 -17.11 13.57
CA ALA A 43 -26.86 -17.08 12.18
C ALA A 43 -26.69 -15.74 11.45
N GLU A 44 -26.35 -14.67 12.15
CA GLU A 44 -26.08 -13.34 11.62
C GLU A 44 -24.76 -13.27 10.77
N TYR A 45 -23.84 -14.23 10.94
CA TYR A 45 -22.58 -14.31 10.17
C TYR A 45 -22.70 -15.28 8.98
N GLY A 46 -23.66 -15.06 8.12
CA GLY A 46 -24.20 -15.97 7.11
C GLY A 46 -23.28 -16.57 6.04
N LYS A 47 -21.98 -16.37 6.05
CA LYS A 47 -21.02 -16.99 5.11
C LYS A 47 -19.74 -17.49 5.77
N ALA A 48 -19.61 -17.35 7.09
CA ALA A 48 -18.46 -17.81 7.81
C ALA A 48 -18.61 -19.30 8.18
N LEU A 49 -17.67 -20.16 7.79
CA LEU A 49 -17.65 -21.57 8.17
C LEU A 49 -16.70 -21.83 9.35
N THR A 50 -15.60 -21.09 9.46
CA THR A 50 -14.54 -21.35 10.45
C THR A 50 -14.19 -20.16 11.33
N GLY A 51 -14.45 -18.93 10.89
CA GLY A 51 -14.12 -17.71 11.66
C GLY A 51 -14.66 -16.43 11.05
N VAL A 52 -14.78 -15.41 11.91
CA VAL A 52 -15.07 -14.05 11.53
C VAL A 52 -13.97 -13.15 12.07
N VAL A 53 -13.38 -12.34 11.20
CA VAL A 53 -12.43 -11.28 11.57
C VAL A 53 -13.10 -9.95 11.30
N ASN A 54 -13.50 -9.23 12.37
CA ASN A 54 -14.12 -7.93 12.26
C ASN A 54 -13.13 -6.85 12.71
N MET A 55 -12.80 -5.94 11.80
CA MET A 55 -11.93 -4.79 12.03
C MET A 55 -12.81 -3.58 12.32
N ILE A 56 -12.76 -3.09 13.56
CA ILE A 56 -13.46 -1.87 13.96
C ILE A 56 -12.53 -0.71 13.73
N THR A 57 -12.93 0.23 12.88
CA THR A 57 -12.12 1.40 12.53
C THR A 57 -12.33 2.53 13.52
N LYS A 58 -11.31 3.38 13.66
CA LYS A 58 -11.35 4.55 14.56
C LYS A 58 -12.45 5.52 14.18
N ASP A 59 -13.09 6.10 15.17
CA ASP A 59 -14.06 7.17 15.05
C ASP A 59 -13.46 8.52 15.45
N GLY A 60 -14.05 9.61 15.00
CA GLY A 60 -13.72 10.95 15.47
C GLY A 60 -14.23 11.22 16.88
N GLY A 61 -13.45 11.95 17.68
CA GLY A 61 -13.80 12.40 19.02
C GLY A 61 -14.36 13.82 19.07
N ASN A 62 -14.68 14.29 20.29
CA ASN A 62 -15.12 15.67 20.56
C ASN A 62 -13.93 16.65 20.79
N GLN A 63 -12.69 16.18 20.62
CA GLN A 63 -11.47 16.98 20.65
C GLN A 63 -10.71 16.76 19.36
N PHE A 64 -9.98 17.76 18.91
CA PHE A 64 -9.09 17.61 17.77
C PHE A 64 -7.85 16.84 18.20
N GLU A 65 -7.61 15.75 17.48
CA GLU A 65 -6.43 14.90 17.64
C GLU A 65 -5.81 14.66 16.27
N GLY A 66 -4.49 14.60 16.23
CA GLY A 66 -3.79 14.34 14.99
C GLY A 66 -2.42 13.73 15.25
N SER A 67 -1.95 12.99 14.26
CA SER A 67 -0.61 12.41 14.25
C SER A 67 0.00 12.52 12.87
N LEU A 68 1.33 12.66 12.84
CA LEU A 68 2.11 12.60 11.62
C LEU A 68 3.33 11.73 11.88
N HIS A 69 3.50 10.70 11.06
CA HIS A 69 4.63 9.80 11.09
C HIS A 69 5.33 9.84 9.74
N THR A 70 6.65 10.00 9.78
CA THR A 70 7.51 9.94 8.61
C THR A 70 8.60 8.91 8.85
N TYR A 71 8.89 8.14 7.82
CA TYR A 71 9.96 7.17 7.82
C TYR A 71 10.75 7.33 6.52
N SER A 72 12.07 7.22 6.64
CA SER A 72 12.99 7.11 5.52
C SER A 72 14.02 6.05 5.88
N GLY A 73 14.32 5.16 4.97
CA GLY A 73 15.24 4.06 5.17
C GLY A 73 15.90 3.64 3.86
N ASP A 74 16.83 2.71 3.98
CA ASP A 74 17.51 2.10 2.85
C ASP A 74 18.06 0.74 3.24
N TYR A 75 18.30 -0.09 2.24
CA TYR A 75 19.01 -1.35 2.36
C TYR A 75 20.50 -1.13 2.09
N LEU A 76 21.36 -1.51 3.02
CA LEU A 76 22.81 -1.39 2.87
C LEU A 76 23.45 -2.76 2.81
N SER A 77 24.36 -2.94 1.86
CA SER A 77 25.18 -4.15 1.72
C SER A 77 26.51 -3.86 1.06
N ASP A 78 27.59 -4.37 1.62
CA ASP A 78 28.91 -4.38 1.00
C ASP A 78 29.14 -5.65 0.13
N ASP A 79 28.15 -6.53 0.03
CA ASP A 79 28.24 -7.76 -0.76
C ASP A 79 28.12 -7.40 -2.27
N PRO A 80 29.11 -7.75 -3.10
CA PRO A 80 29.11 -7.45 -4.53
C PRO A 80 27.98 -8.13 -5.33
N LEU A 81 27.22 -9.05 -4.71
CA LEU A 81 26.03 -9.63 -5.32
C LEU A 81 24.86 -8.62 -5.40
N TYR A 82 24.87 -7.61 -4.52
CA TYR A 82 23.82 -6.59 -4.46
C TYR A 82 24.32 -5.27 -5.02
N ASN A 83 23.79 -4.92 -6.17
CA ASN A 83 24.19 -3.69 -6.85
C ASN A 83 23.61 -2.46 -6.14
N ASN A 84 24.41 -1.38 -6.08
CA ASN A 84 24.00 -0.04 -5.65
C ASN A 84 23.41 0.00 -4.21
N LEU A 85 23.89 -0.86 -3.31
CA LEU A 85 23.58 -0.84 -1.89
C LEU A 85 24.77 -0.45 -1.01
N ASP A 86 25.87 0.05 -1.60
CA ASP A 86 27.08 0.48 -0.91
C ASP A 86 26.97 1.87 -0.27
N LYS A 87 25.93 2.62 -0.62
CA LYS A 87 25.69 3.99 -0.14
C LYS A 87 24.26 4.18 0.27
N PHE A 88 24.09 4.85 1.42
CA PHE A 88 22.75 5.20 1.91
C PHE A 88 22.07 6.25 1.04
N ASN A 89 20.86 5.96 0.61
CA ASN A 89 20.02 6.87 -0.15
C ASN A 89 18.68 7.09 0.59
N PHE A 90 18.41 8.32 1.02
CA PHE A 90 17.19 8.66 1.73
C PHE A 90 15.89 8.47 0.91
N ASP A 91 16.01 8.39 -0.42
CA ASP A 91 14.86 8.30 -1.32
C ASP A 91 14.44 6.86 -1.62
N ASP A 92 15.20 5.85 -1.13
CA ASP A 92 14.98 4.46 -1.52
C ASP A 92 13.80 3.81 -0.80
N ASP A 93 13.56 4.16 0.44
CA ASP A 93 12.40 3.67 1.19
C ASP A 93 11.79 4.81 2.03
N GLN A 94 10.60 5.24 1.67
CA GLN A 94 9.90 6.36 2.29
C GLN A 94 8.47 6.02 2.64
N SER A 95 8.05 6.43 3.84
CA SER A 95 6.67 6.35 4.27
C SER A 95 6.27 7.64 4.98
N ILE A 96 5.13 8.18 4.58
CA ILE A 96 4.50 9.31 5.25
C ILE A 96 3.07 8.90 5.58
N SER A 97 2.70 8.98 6.85
CA SER A 97 1.31 8.74 7.27
C SER A 97 0.86 9.80 8.26
N GLY A 98 -0.43 10.09 8.22
CA GLY A 98 -1.03 11.05 9.13
C GLY A 98 -2.48 10.73 9.44
N THR A 99 -2.91 11.16 10.61
CA THR A 99 -4.31 11.08 11.03
C THR A 99 -4.77 12.44 11.55
N LEU A 100 -6.03 12.75 11.33
CA LEU A 100 -6.69 13.92 11.88
C LEU A 100 -8.13 13.55 12.25
N SER A 101 -8.53 13.86 13.45
CA SER A 101 -9.89 13.63 13.94
C SER A 101 -10.39 14.77 14.79
N GLY A 102 -11.71 14.91 14.89
CA GLY A 102 -12.29 15.95 15.74
C GLY A 102 -13.75 16.22 15.46
N PRO A 103 -14.34 17.21 16.16
CA PRO A 103 -15.71 17.62 15.95
C PRO A 103 -15.82 18.59 14.77
N LEU A 104 -16.71 18.32 13.81
CA LEU A 104 -17.21 19.32 12.86
C LEU A 104 -18.32 20.15 13.49
N LEU A 105 -19.16 19.49 14.29
CA LEU A 105 -20.20 20.11 15.10
C LEU A 105 -20.20 19.41 16.46
N LYS A 106 -19.82 20.14 17.49
CA LYS A 106 -19.64 19.59 18.84
C LYS A 106 -20.84 18.73 19.26
N ASP A 107 -20.54 17.52 19.77
CA ASP A 107 -21.49 16.52 20.25
C ASP A 107 -22.48 15.98 19.20
N LYS A 108 -22.42 16.45 17.94
CA LYS A 108 -23.35 16.07 16.88
C LYS A 108 -22.68 15.43 15.68
N VAL A 109 -21.59 16.01 15.19
CA VAL A 109 -20.91 15.54 14.01
C VAL A 109 -19.42 15.51 14.27
N THR A 110 -18.81 14.32 14.12
CA THR A 110 -17.37 14.13 14.24
C THR A 110 -16.81 13.52 12.99
N PHE A 111 -15.53 13.74 12.74
CA PHE A 111 -14.82 13.16 11.61
C PHE A 111 -13.54 12.46 12.07
N TYR A 112 -13.14 11.46 11.31
CA TYR A 112 -11.83 10.85 11.33
C TYR A 112 -11.32 10.77 9.91
N SER A 113 -10.09 11.22 9.67
CA SER A 113 -9.42 11.14 8.37
C SER A 113 -8.00 10.64 8.56
N SER A 114 -7.56 9.75 7.70
CA SER A 114 -6.19 9.27 7.68
C SER A 114 -5.71 9.13 6.25
N GLY A 115 -4.39 9.21 6.08
CA GLY A 115 -3.74 8.98 4.82
C GLY A 115 -2.34 8.41 5.02
N ARG A 116 -1.91 7.55 4.08
CA ARG A 116 -0.56 7.01 4.03
C ARG A 116 -0.07 6.98 2.59
N ILE A 117 1.19 7.29 2.40
CA ILE A 117 1.93 7.13 1.14
C ILE A 117 3.19 6.35 1.47
N ASN A 118 3.46 5.29 0.73
CA ASN A 118 4.68 4.51 0.81
C ASN A 118 5.31 4.42 -0.57
N ASN A 119 6.60 4.67 -0.64
CA ASN A 119 7.41 4.46 -1.83
C ASN A 119 8.66 3.68 -1.43
N SER A 120 8.97 2.63 -2.16
CA SER A 120 10.16 1.83 -1.96
C SER A 120 10.74 1.41 -3.30
N ASN A 121 12.01 1.67 -3.52
CA ASN A 121 12.75 1.18 -4.68
C ASN A 121 13.13 -0.30 -4.54
N GLY A 122 13.03 -0.83 -3.31
CA GLY A 122 13.40 -2.19 -2.98
C GLY A 122 14.93 -2.37 -2.89
N TRP A 123 15.34 -3.60 -2.67
CA TRP A 123 16.75 -3.96 -2.46
C TRP A 123 17.41 -4.63 -3.68
N LEU A 124 16.62 -4.98 -4.69
CA LEU A 124 17.13 -5.57 -5.93
C LEU A 124 17.33 -4.47 -6.97
N ASN A 125 18.57 -4.10 -7.20
CA ASN A 125 18.93 -3.11 -8.21
C ASN A 125 19.56 -3.79 -9.43
N GLY A 126 19.04 -3.49 -10.61
CA GLY A 126 19.56 -3.97 -11.89
C GLY A 126 20.13 -2.84 -12.72
N LEU A 127 21.32 -3.06 -13.30
CA LEU A 127 21.89 -2.16 -14.29
C LEU A 127 21.12 -2.32 -15.60
N GLN A 128 20.50 -1.24 -16.07
CA GLN A 128 19.73 -1.26 -17.31
C GLN A 128 20.69 -1.17 -18.50
N THR A 129 20.86 -2.27 -19.23
CA THR A 129 21.85 -2.41 -20.31
C THR A 129 21.23 -2.61 -21.68
N PHE A 130 20.00 -3.14 -21.76
CA PHE A 130 19.34 -3.46 -23.02
C PHE A 130 17.92 -2.92 -23.05
N THR A 131 17.44 -2.55 -24.23
CA THR A 131 16.01 -2.31 -24.45
C THR A 131 15.28 -3.62 -24.74
N ILE A 132 13.95 -3.61 -24.58
CA ILE A 132 13.09 -4.75 -24.93
C ILE A 132 13.10 -5.08 -26.44
N TYR A 133 13.58 -4.15 -27.27
CA TYR A 133 13.71 -4.32 -28.73
C TYR A 133 15.06 -4.92 -29.15
N GLY A 134 15.95 -5.20 -28.20
CA GLY A 134 17.24 -5.82 -28.45
C GLY A 134 18.34 -4.84 -28.86
N ASP A 135 18.10 -3.53 -28.76
CA ASP A 135 19.13 -2.53 -29.00
C ASP A 135 20.21 -2.65 -27.94
N THR A 136 21.45 -2.78 -28.38
CA THR A 136 22.59 -2.89 -27.49
C THR A 136 22.98 -1.51 -26.99
N VAL A 137 23.25 -1.43 -25.70
CA VAL A 137 23.77 -0.22 -25.07
C VAL A 137 25.28 -0.28 -25.09
N PHE A 138 25.95 0.70 -25.72
CA PHE A 138 27.40 0.80 -25.79
C PHE A 138 27.93 1.81 -24.77
N LYS A 139 29.13 1.56 -24.25
CA LYS A 139 29.87 2.56 -23.46
C LYS A 139 30.73 3.43 -24.39
N ASP A 140 30.76 4.76 -24.17
CA ASP A 140 31.75 5.65 -24.77
C ASP A 140 33.05 5.65 -23.95
N ASP A 141 34.04 6.42 -24.42
CA ASP A 141 35.35 6.60 -23.75
C ASP A 141 35.22 7.27 -22.36
N ASN A 142 34.07 7.87 -22.06
CA ASN A 142 33.73 8.47 -20.75
C ASN A 142 32.84 7.60 -19.91
N GLU A 143 32.69 6.29 -20.24
CA GLU A 143 31.83 5.31 -19.58
C GLU A 143 30.33 5.58 -19.70
N ASN A 144 29.88 6.50 -20.57
CA ASN A 144 28.46 6.69 -20.85
C ASN A 144 27.92 5.57 -21.74
N LEU A 145 26.67 5.17 -21.51
CA LEU A 145 25.98 4.16 -22.32
C LEU A 145 25.22 4.82 -23.47
N TYR A 146 25.30 4.22 -24.64
CA TYR A 146 24.56 4.62 -25.84
C TYR A 146 23.64 3.50 -26.30
N TYR A 147 22.52 3.88 -26.91
CA TYR A 147 21.69 2.96 -27.70
C TYR A 147 22.10 3.05 -29.17
N ASP A 148 22.25 1.89 -29.83
CA ASP A 148 22.48 1.84 -31.27
C ASP A 148 21.24 2.35 -31.99
N GLY A 149 21.38 3.46 -32.71
CA GLY A 149 20.33 4.08 -33.51
C GLY A 149 19.60 5.28 -32.90
N ASN A 150 19.85 5.65 -31.65
CA ASN A 150 19.31 6.86 -31.05
C ASN A 150 20.34 7.57 -30.16
N GLU A 151 20.65 8.81 -30.49
CA GLU A 151 21.67 9.64 -29.81
C GLU A 151 21.34 10.05 -28.36
N THR A 152 20.48 9.34 -27.67
CA THR A 152 20.17 9.61 -26.26
C THR A 152 21.25 8.99 -25.39
N ARG A 153 22.24 9.79 -25.01
CA ARG A 153 23.22 9.45 -23.99
C ARG A 153 22.52 9.16 -22.68
N ARG A 154 22.53 7.91 -22.21
CA ARG A 154 22.14 7.56 -20.85
C ARG A 154 23.38 7.09 -20.10
N SER A 155 23.66 7.73 -18.98
CA SER A 155 24.60 7.18 -18.00
C SER A 155 24.08 5.83 -17.52
N PRO A 156 24.97 4.86 -17.22
CA PRO A 156 24.52 3.63 -16.56
C PRO A 156 23.80 4.01 -15.27
N TYR A 157 22.57 3.60 -15.14
CA TYR A 157 21.81 3.84 -13.94
C TYR A 157 21.27 2.51 -13.41
N TYR A 158 21.28 2.40 -12.11
CA TYR A 158 20.61 1.31 -11.44
C TYR A 158 19.14 1.66 -11.27
N LYS A 159 18.30 0.68 -11.47
CA LYS A 159 16.85 0.77 -11.24
C LYS A 159 16.41 -0.31 -10.28
N GLY A 160 15.58 0.05 -9.33
CA GLY A 160 14.93 -0.93 -8.47
C GLY A 160 14.09 -1.91 -9.29
N LEU A 161 14.34 -3.21 -9.13
CA LEU A 161 13.66 -4.27 -9.88
C LEU A 161 12.46 -4.83 -9.12
N ASN A 162 12.34 -4.53 -7.83
CA ASN A 162 11.26 -4.94 -6.94
C ASN A 162 10.65 -3.75 -6.19
N TRP A 163 10.52 -2.63 -6.88
CA TRP A 163 9.94 -1.42 -6.34
C TRP A 163 8.44 -1.57 -6.07
N HIS A 164 7.95 -0.82 -5.11
CA HIS A 164 6.52 -0.62 -4.91
C HIS A 164 6.19 0.80 -4.49
N SER A 165 5.02 1.26 -4.90
CA SER A 165 4.43 2.53 -4.49
C SER A 165 2.99 2.30 -4.12
N SER A 166 2.55 2.85 -3.01
CA SER A 166 1.17 2.74 -2.57
C SER A 166 0.71 3.99 -1.85
N TRP A 167 -0.58 4.25 -1.96
CA TRP A 167 -1.26 5.23 -1.13
C TRP A 167 -2.59 4.67 -0.63
N SER A 168 -2.98 5.10 0.55
CA SER A 168 -4.26 4.76 1.15
C SER A 168 -4.85 5.97 1.85
N THR A 169 -6.17 6.05 1.90
CA THR A 169 -6.89 7.03 2.70
C THR A 169 -8.17 6.43 3.25
N GLN A 170 -8.49 6.81 4.47
CA GLN A 170 -9.76 6.49 5.11
C GLN A 170 -10.39 7.77 5.66
N ASN A 171 -11.68 7.92 5.41
CA ASN A 171 -12.45 9.03 5.96
C ASN A 171 -13.74 8.50 6.56
N LYS A 172 -14.05 8.91 7.77
CA LYS A 172 -15.24 8.51 8.50
C LYS A 172 -15.96 9.72 9.08
N LEU A 173 -17.24 9.82 8.83
CA LEU A 173 -18.13 10.83 9.40
C LEU A 173 -19.14 10.14 10.31
N THR A 174 -19.27 10.64 11.53
CA THR A 174 -20.22 10.13 12.50
C THR A 174 -21.23 11.23 12.86
N PHE A 175 -22.51 10.95 12.67
CA PHE A 175 -23.60 11.87 12.92
C PHE A 175 -24.43 11.36 14.10
N ASN A 176 -24.51 12.16 15.17
CA ASN A 176 -25.31 11.93 16.38
C ASN A 176 -26.36 13.04 16.53
N ILE A 177 -27.16 13.28 15.46
CA ILE A 177 -28.08 14.42 15.40
C ILE A 177 -29.34 14.15 16.21
N ILE A 178 -29.83 12.91 16.21
CA ILE A 178 -31.03 12.50 16.88
C ILE A 178 -30.66 11.62 18.09
N LYS A 179 -31.25 11.89 19.25
CA LYS A 179 -30.98 11.11 20.45
C LYS A 179 -31.29 9.61 20.24
N GLY A 180 -30.29 8.77 20.47
CA GLY A 180 -30.39 7.33 20.29
C GLY A 180 -30.17 6.82 18.87
N THR A 181 -29.86 7.71 17.90
CA THR A 181 -29.56 7.33 16.52
C THR A 181 -28.18 7.87 16.09
N THR A 182 -27.32 6.97 15.66
CA THR A 182 -26.01 7.29 15.11
C THR A 182 -25.95 6.82 13.66
N ILE A 183 -25.55 7.71 12.76
CA ILE A 183 -25.27 7.40 11.35
C ILE A 183 -23.79 7.53 11.12
N LYS A 184 -23.17 6.53 10.51
CA LYS A 184 -21.76 6.53 10.17
C LYS A 184 -21.61 6.39 8.66
N LEU A 185 -20.79 7.24 8.05
CA LEU A 185 -20.37 7.12 6.66
C LEU A 185 -18.86 6.86 6.67
N ASN A 186 -18.45 5.76 6.09
CA ASN A 186 -17.04 5.36 6.02
C ASN A 186 -16.61 5.19 4.56
N SER A 187 -15.47 5.74 4.20
CA SER A 187 -14.86 5.55 2.89
C SER A 187 -13.40 5.17 3.03
N ILE A 188 -12.99 4.15 2.33
CA ILE A 188 -11.59 3.69 2.27
C ILE A 188 -11.21 3.56 0.81
N PHE A 189 -10.06 4.15 0.44
CA PHE A 189 -9.47 4.02 -0.88
C PHE A 189 -8.02 3.62 -0.72
N ASN A 190 -7.57 2.70 -1.52
CA ASN A 190 -6.16 2.35 -1.63
C ASN A 190 -5.77 2.09 -3.09
N SER A 191 -4.51 2.33 -3.37
CA SER A 191 -3.91 1.96 -4.65
C SER A 191 -2.48 1.54 -4.39
N ARG A 192 -2.08 0.44 -5.02
CA ARG A 192 -0.72 -0.07 -4.97
C ARG A 192 -0.26 -0.41 -6.37
N GLN A 193 0.97 0.00 -6.67
CA GLN A 193 1.71 -0.41 -7.85
C GLN A 193 2.96 -1.13 -7.38
N SER A 194 3.29 -2.24 -7.99
CA SER A 194 4.51 -2.98 -7.66
C SER A 194 5.07 -3.66 -8.90
N GLN A 195 6.38 -3.83 -8.93
CA GLN A 195 7.07 -4.54 -9.99
C GLN A 195 7.47 -5.93 -9.50
N ASP A 196 7.10 -6.96 -10.27
CA ASP A 196 7.56 -8.32 -10.03
C ASP A 196 8.97 -8.49 -10.57
N TYR A 197 9.88 -8.96 -9.71
CA TYR A 197 11.22 -9.31 -10.14
C TYR A 197 11.22 -10.57 -10.99
N ASN A 198 11.90 -10.50 -12.14
CA ASN A 198 12.20 -11.65 -12.97
C ASN A 198 13.69 -11.64 -13.33
N HIS A 199 14.42 -12.66 -12.87
CA HIS A 199 15.87 -12.75 -13.06
C HIS A 199 16.29 -12.73 -14.53
N PHE A 200 15.53 -13.34 -15.43
CA PHE A 200 15.83 -13.36 -16.88
C PHE A 200 15.71 -11.97 -17.53
N LEU A 201 14.98 -11.05 -16.90
CA LEU A 201 14.71 -9.71 -17.43
C LEU A 201 15.54 -8.62 -16.73
N GLN A 202 16.44 -8.99 -15.82
CA GLN A 202 17.17 -8.04 -14.94
C GLN A 202 18.00 -6.99 -15.68
N LEU A 203 18.43 -7.28 -16.90
CA LEU A 203 19.24 -6.38 -17.73
C LEU A 203 18.39 -5.61 -18.78
N LEU A 204 17.09 -5.88 -18.85
CA LEU A 204 16.21 -5.29 -19.84
C LEU A 204 15.44 -4.11 -19.26
N GLU A 205 15.57 -2.96 -19.89
CA GLU A 205 14.81 -1.77 -19.51
C GLU A 205 13.29 -1.99 -19.70
N ASN A 206 12.51 -1.70 -18.65
CA ASN A 206 11.04 -1.75 -18.67
C ASN A 206 10.40 -3.09 -19.08
N ALA A 207 11.15 -4.21 -18.97
CA ALA A 207 10.64 -5.54 -19.33
C ALA A 207 9.88 -6.24 -18.19
N HIS A 208 10.02 -5.77 -16.97
CA HIS A 208 9.36 -6.37 -15.81
C HIS A 208 7.86 -6.02 -15.75
N ARG A 209 7.09 -6.99 -15.29
CA ARG A 209 5.64 -6.82 -15.11
C ARG A 209 5.36 -5.86 -13.96
N THR A 210 4.53 -4.86 -14.22
CA THR A 210 3.96 -3.99 -13.18
C THR A 210 2.56 -4.46 -12.83
N ASN A 211 2.32 -4.68 -11.55
CA ASN A 211 1.03 -5.03 -11.00
C ASN A 211 0.35 -3.78 -10.43
N TYR A 212 -0.96 -3.70 -10.62
CA TYR A 212 -1.81 -2.64 -10.09
C TYR A 212 -2.90 -3.26 -9.25
N ASP A 213 -3.03 -2.79 -8.01
CA ASP A 213 -4.06 -3.20 -7.09
C ASP A 213 -4.78 -1.94 -6.56
N ASN A 214 -6.10 -1.90 -6.73
CA ASN A 214 -6.92 -0.77 -6.33
C ASN A 214 -8.12 -1.27 -5.54
N GLY A 215 -8.32 -0.72 -4.35
CA GLY A 215 -9.44 -1.03 -3.48
C GLY A 215 -10.30 0.20 -3.19
N GLN A 216 -11.60 0.01 -3.16
CA GLN A 216 -12.58 1.03 -2.80
C GLN A 216 -13.67 0.43 -1.92
N PHE A 217 -13.96 1.09 -0.82
CA PHE A 217 -15.04 0.74 0.09
C PHE A 217 -15.84 1.98 0.51
N LEU A 218 -17.15 1.85 0.50
CA LEU A 218 -18.11 2.87 0.97
C LEU A 218 -19.20 2.16 1.78
N SER A 219 -19.46 2.62 2.98
CA SER A 219 -20.51 2.10 3.87
C SER A 219 -21.22 3.22 4.62
#